data_2b3cb5694b030d457f9fae1a596df58d
#
_entry.id   2b3cb5694b030d457f9fae1a596df58d
#
_cell.length_a   1.000
_cell.length_b   1.000
_cell.length_c   1.000
_cell.angle_alpha   90.00
_cell.angle_beta   90.00
_cell.angle_gamma   90.00
#
_symmetry.space_group_name_H-M   'P 1'
#
loop_
_entity.id
_entity.type
_entity.pdbx_description
1 polymer ?
#
loop_
_entity_poly.entity_id
_entity_poly.type
_entity_poly.pdbx_seq_one_letter_code
_entity_poly.pdbx_strand_id
1 'polypeptide(L)'
;MGMAAAEPPALLGALADMAEKGAAEDLKLWYFHSMDHAGQTVLRPNLLGRIRPRCMFLSAIERKLLKALPTGQRSPIEFVPVAFSDSPRLFAEQVPLDLFVTTVSPMDKHGWFTFGTSNDYSTAAARSAKRLVVEVNPNMPRVFGASLLHISEIDAIVENDTALAEAKVAATIAAMIDDEACLQMGIGALPGAVCALLKDRRNLGIHTELMSPALAGLIQCGAVTNQAKATYRGRSVFTFALGDRALYDFLDDNPAMHSGPVDIVNDPRHIAKNKNVVSVNATLQIDLGGACNSEHLLGRQYSGSGGQLDFVRGANASKGGKSIIACQSTACNGTVSRIVPRLDGPVTTPRNDTHIVVTEYGWADLKGKSLYQ
;
A
#
# COMPACT_ATOMS: atom_id res chain seq x y z
N MET A 1 13.83 3.71 4.61
CA MET A 1 13.82 4.15 3.20
C MET A 1 12.41 4.36 2.70
N GLY A 2 12.21 5.15 1.64
CA GLY A 2 10.94 5.23 0.91
C GLY A 2 10.51 3.87 0.38
N MET A 3 9.21 3.68 0.07
CA MET A 3 8.66 2.40 -0.36
C MET A 3 8.18 2.43 -1.82
N ALA A 4 7.98 1.27 -2.40
CA ALA A 4 7.41 1.09 -3.74
C ALA A 4 8.15 1.94 -4.79
N ALA A 5 7.45 2.77 -5.57
CA ALA A 5 8.07 3.61 -6.59
C ALA A 5 8.98 4.73 -6.03
N ALA A 6 8.96 4.99 -4.72
CA ALA A 6 9.86 5.95 -4.07
C ALA A 6 11.12 5.31 -3.48
N GLU A 7 11.42 4.04 -3.77
CA GLU A 7 12.74 3.49 -3.51
C GLU A 7 13.81 4.28 -4.27
N PRO A 8 14.89 4.74 -3.60
CA PRO A 8 15.95 5.52 -4.23
C PRO A 8 17.07 4.61 -4.76
N PRO A 9 17.05 4.14 -6.04
CA PRO A 9 17.95 3.11 -6.53
C PRO A 9 19.44 3.49 -6.47
N ALA A 10 19.81 4.73 -6.77
CA ALA A 10 21.20 5.16 -6.70
C ALA A 10 21.72 5.21 -5.25
N LEU A 11 20.90 5.72 -4.32
CA LEU A 11 21.25 5.75 -2.88
C LEU A 11 21.32 4.34 -2.28
N LEU A 12 20.42 3.44 -2.67
CA LEU A 12 20.46 2.03 -2.24
C LEU A 12 21.69 1.31 -2.80
N GLY A 13 22.09 1.61 -4.04
CA GLY A 13 23.33 1.14 -4.64
C GLY A 13 24.56 1.59 -3.84
N ALA A 14 24.63 2.89 -3.52
CA ALA A 14 25.72 3.45 -2.72
C ALA A 14 25.81 2.82 -1.31
N LEU A 15 24.67 2.61 -0.64
CA LEU A 15 24.61 1.94 0.66
C LEU A 15 25.08 0.47 0.58
N ALA A 16 24.71 -0.23 -0.47
CA ALA A 16 25.16 -1.59 -0.72
C ALA A 16 26.69 -1.65 -0.92
N ASP A 17 27.25 -0.76 -1.72
CA ASP A 17 28.69 -0.63 -1.95
C ASP A 17 29.47 -0.31 -0.66
N MET A 18 28.95 0.60 0.17
CA MET A 18 29.52 0.90 1.48
C MET A 18 29.52 -0.31 2.40
N ALA A 19 28.43 -1.08 2.42
CA ALA A 19 28.34 -2.31 3.22
C ALA A 19 29.30 -3.38 2.69
N GLU A 20 29.47 -3.54 1.37
CA GLU A 20 30.45 -4.48 0.81
C GLU A 20 31.89 -4.13 1.16
N LYS A 21 32.23 -2.85 1.15
CA LYS A 21 33.56 -2.35 1.52
C LYS A 21 33.81 -2.31 3.02
N GLY A 22 32.83 -2.69 3.86
CA GLY A 22 32.94 -2.64 5.32
C GLY A 22 32.87 -1.23 5.91
N ALA A 23 32.45 -0.24 5.11
CA ALA A 23 32.27 1.14 5.58
C ALA A 23 30.89 1.36 6.25
N ALA A 24 29.97 0.40 6.13
CA ALA A 24 28.69 0.38 6.83
C ALA A 24 28.45 -1.02 7.39
N GLU A 25 28.49 -1.16 8.72
CA GLU A 25 28.23 -2.40 9.45
C GLU A 25 27.08 -2.22 10.42
N ASP A 26 26.32 -3.30 10.68
CA ASP A 26 25.14 -3.33 11.57
C ASP A 26 24.06 -2.31 11.18
N LEU A 27 23.90 -2.05 9.92
CA LEU A 27 22.92 -1.11 9.38
C LEU A 27 21.49 -1.68 9.50
N LYS A 28 20.63 -1.05 10.29
CA LYS A 28 19.21 -1.43 10.43
C LYS A 28 18.39 -0.71 9.37
N LEU A 29 17.96 -1.44 8.35
CA LEU A 29 17.19 -0.89 7.22
C LEU A 29 15.70 -1.06 7.48
N TRP A 30 15.02 0.05 7.80
CA TRP A 30 13.57 0.08 8.01
C TRP A 30 12.82 0.47 6.74
N TYR A 31 11.78 -0.30 6.39
CA TYR A 31 10.90 -0.01 5.24
C TYR A 31 9.57 -0.76 5.37
N PHE A 32 8.56 -0.29 4.64
CA PHE A 32 7.28 -0.98 4.59
C PHE A 32 7.30 -2.09 3.53
N HIS A 33 7.51 -1.76 2.27
CA HIS A 33 7.47 -2.67 1.11
C HIS A 33 8.68 -2.43 0.22
N SER A 34 9.32 -3.49 -0.29
CA SER A 34 10.46 -3.41 -1.20
C SER A 34 10.09 -3.81 -2.63
N MET A 35 10.82 -3.26 -3.58
CA MET A 35 10.77 -3.53 -5.02
C MET A 35 12.11 -4.08 -5.52
N ASP A 36 12.22 -4.33 -6.82
CA ASP A 36 13.39 -4.97 -7.44
C ASP A 36 14.71 -4.23 -7.19
N HIS A 37 14.70 -2.91 -7.10
CA HIS A 37 15.90 -2.11 -6.82
C HIS A 37 16.52 -2.48 -5.46
N ALA A 38 15.72 -2.60 -4.39
CA ALA A 38 16.23 -3.04 -3.10
C ALA A 38 16.76 -4.48 -3.16
N GLY A 39 16.09 -5.37 -3.91
CA GLY A 39 16.52 -6.75 -4.12
C GLY A 39 17.87 -6.88 -4.85
N GLN A 40 18.15 -5.96 -5.75
CA GLN A 40 19.40 -5.90 -6.53
C GLN A 40 20.53 -5.17 -5.78
N THR A 41 20.24 -4.50 -4.70
CA THR A 41 21.19 -3.68 -3.93
C THR A 41 21.27 -4.14 -2.48
N VAL A 42 20.61 -3.45 -1.56
CA VAL A 42 20.73 -3.63 -0.10
C VAL A 42 20.15 -4.95 0.44
N LEU A 43 19.27 -5.62 -0.29
CA LEU A 43 18.70 -6.92 0.08
C LEU A 43 19.40 -8.11 -0.61
N ARG A 44 20.58 -7.93 -1.20
CA ARG A 44 21.38 -9.05 -1.73
C ARG A 44 21.76 -10.02 -0.60
N PRO A 45 21.72 -11.35 -0.85
CA PRO A 45 21.99 -12.36 0.19
C PRO A 45 23.33 -12.18 0.91
N ASN A 46 24.38 -11.77 0.19
CA ASN A 46 25.73 -11.54 0.75
C ASN A 46 25.82 -10.32 1.68
N LEU A 47 24.82 -9.44 1.71
CA LEU A 47 24.78 -8.24 2.57
C LEU A 47 23.94 -8.43 3.83
N LEU A 48 23.11 -9.48 3.93
CA LEU A 48 22.18 -9.69 5.04
C LEU A 48 22.83 -9.93 6.42
N GLY A 49 24.15 -10.04 6.48
CA GLY A 49 24.91 -10.04 7.74
C GLY A 49 25.31 -8.64 8.22
N ARG A 50 25.47 -7.69 7.30
CA ARG A 50 25.88 -6.30 7.56
C ARG A 50 24.70 -5.34 7.54
N ILE A 51 23.71 -5.62 6.68
CA ILE A 51 22.44 -4.93 6.62
C ILE A 51 21.38 -5.83 7.25
N ARG A 52 20.65 -5.32 8.26
CA ARG A 52 19.53 -6.00 8.93
C ARG A 52 18.21 -5.43 8.46
N PRO A 53 17.52 -6.07 7.51
CA PRO A 53 16.23 -5.60 7.01
C PRO A 53 15.16 -5.73 8.10
N ARG A 54 14.41 -4.65 8.33
CA ARG A 54 13.25 -4.57 9.20
C ARG A 54 12.05 -4.13 8.36
N CYS A 55 11.27 -5.09 7.92
CA CYS A 55 10.15 -4.83 7.02
C CYS A 55 8.80 -4.98 7.73
N MET A 56 7.84 -4.17 7.32
CA MET A 56 6.48 -4.18 7.83
C MET A 56 5.51 -4.90 6.88
N PHE A 57 5.97 -5.20 5.66
CA PHE A 57 5.23 -5.94 4.65
C PHE A 57 6.21 -6.78 3.80
N LEU A 58 6.05 -8.11 3.78
CA LEU A 58 6.92 -8.99 2.99
C LEU A 58 6.55 -8.92 1.50
N SER A 59 7.42 -8.34 0.69
CA SER A 59 7.30 -8.30 -0.76
C SER A 59 7.70 -9.64 -1.41
N ALA A 60 7.68 -9.70 -2.72
CA ALA A 60 8.20 -10.84 -3.48
C ALA A 60 9.70 -11.09 -3.19
N ILE A 61 10.46 -10.03 -2.93
CA ILE A 61 11.90 -10.08 -2.66
C ILE A 61 12.18 -10.82 -1.36
N GLU A 62 11.56 -10.37 -0.24
CA GLU A 62 11.75 -11.00 1.07
C GLU A 62 11.26 -12.44 1.06
N ARG A 63 10.10 -12.72 0.45
CA ARG A 63 9.57 -14.08 0.33
C ARG A 63 10.52 -15.01 -0.43
N LYS A 64 11.18 -14.53 -1.50
CA LYS A 64 12.18 -15.29 -2.25
C LYS A 64 13.41 -15.58 -1.38
N LEU A 65 13.91 -14.58 -0.66
CA LEU A 65 15.05 -14.74 0.27
C LEU A 65 14.72 -15.73 1.39
N LEU A 66 13.56 -15.61 2.02
CA LEU A 66 13.13 -16.50 3.11
C LEU A 66 12.92 -17.94 2.64
N LYS A 67 12.41 -18.14 1.39
CA LYS A 67 12.23 -19.48 0.80
C LYS A 67 13.57 -20.18 0.51
N ALA A 68 14.62 -19.41 0.25
CA ALA A 68 15.97 -19.95 -0.02
C ALA A 68 16.72 -20.36 1.26
N LEU A 69 16.23 -20.03 2.45
CA LEU A 69 16.87 -20.37 3.71
C LEU A 69 16.72 -21.87 4.03
N PRO A 70 17.77 -22.52 4.55
CA PRO A 70 17.68 -23.88 5.09
C PRO A 70 16.64 -23.96 6.22
N THR A 71 15.99 -25.11 6.33
CA THR A 71 15.01 -25.36 7.40
C THR A 71 15.66 -25.21 8.78
N GLY A 72 15.05 -24.43 9.67
CA GLY A 72 15.57 -24.19 11.04
C GLY A 72 16.58 -23.04 11.15
N GLN A 73 17.00 -22.43 10.06
CA GLN A 73 17.84 -21.25 10.13
C GLN A 73 17.01 -20.02 10.52
N ARG A 74 17.56 -19.19 11.44
CA ARG A 74 16.94 -17.92 11.82
C ARG A 74 16.88 -16.98 10.61
N SER A 75 15.71 -16.33 10.43
CA SER A 75 15.53 -15.33 9.39
C SER A 75 16.50 -14.16 9.55
N PRO A 76 17.24 -13.78 8.50
CA PRO A 76 18.03 -12.55 8.49
C PRO A 76 17.16 -11.30 8.32
N ILE A 77 15.86 -11.46 8.02
CA ILE A 77 14.89 -10.39 7.83
C ILE A 77 13.99 -10.37 9.07
N GLU A 78 13.93 -9.24 9.76
CA GLU A 78 13.05 -9.02 10.89
C GLU A 78 11.71 -8.46 10.37
N PHE A 79 10.63 -9.25 10.51
CA PHE A 79 9.29 -8.76 10.23
C PHE A 79 8.76 -7.99 11.44
N VAL A 80 8.26 -6.77 11.22
CA VAL A 80 7.69 -5.90 12.25
C VAL A 80 6.20 -5.74 11.98
N PRO A 81 5.32 -6.41 12.76
CA PRO A 81 3.88 -6.29 12.57
C PRO A 81 3.40 -4.90 13.03
N VAL A 82 2.85 -4.13 12.10
CA VAL A 82 2.27 -2.81 12.34
C VAL A 82 1.17 -2.55 11.32
N ALA A 83 0.05 -1.94 11.74
CA ALA A 83 -0.93 -1.44 10.80
C ALA A 83 -0.31 -0.30 9.97
N PHE A 84 -0.62 -0.22 8.68
CA PHE A 84 0.01 0.79 7.83
C PHE A 84 -0.28 2.21 8.32
N SER A 85 -1.48 2.47 8.79
CA SER A 85 -1.90 3.74 9.41
C SER A 85 -1.08 4.13 10.64
N ASP A 86 -0.50 3.16 11.38
CA ASP A 86 0.34 3.41 12.55
C ASP A 86 1.82 3.65 12.20
N SER A 87 2.24 3.38 10.96
CA SER A 87 3.65 3.51 10.56
C SER A 87 4.22 4.93 10.68
N PRO A 88 3.48 6.03 10.41
CA PRO A 88 3.99 7.37 10.67
C PRO A 88 4.34 7.59 12.14
N ARG A 89 3.47 7.14 13.06
CA ARG A 89 3.70 7.25 14.51
C ARG A 89 4.88 6.39 14.97
N LEU A 90 5.04 5.19 14.40
CA LEU A 90 6.19 4.34 14.67
C LEU A 90 7.51 5.08 14.40
N PHE A 91 7.63 5.77 13.26
CA PHE A 91 8.84 6.51 12.90
C PHE A 91 8.98 7.84 13.65
N ALA A 92 7.88 8.50 14.00
CA ALA A 92 7.93 9.75 14.74
C ALA A 92 8.28 9.57 16.22
N GLU A 93 7.82 8.47 16.85
CA GLU A 93 7.85 8.34 18.32
C GLU A 93 8.73 7.19 18.83
N GLN A 94 8.91 6.12 18.04
CA GLN A 94 9.47 4.86 18.58
C GLN A 94 10.77 4.41 17.94
N VAL A 95 10.99 4.77 16.66
CA VAL A 95 12.20 4.37 15.94
C VAL A 95 13.09 5.57 15.70
N PRO A 96 14.23 5.69 16.41
CA PRO A 96 15.18 6.74 16.11
C PRO A 96 15.80 6.51 14.72
N LEU A 97 15.50 7.40 13.78
CA LEU A 97 16.06 7.36 12.43
C LEU A 97 17.30 8.25 12.36
N ASP A 98 18.46 7.67 12.07
CA ASP A 98 19.68 8.42 11.82
C ASP A 98 19.67 9.02 10.41
N LEU A 99 19.09 8.28 9.44
CA LEU A 99 19.01 8.69 8.04
C LEU A 99 17.69 8.23 7.44
N PHE A 100 17.01 9.10 6.70
CA PHE A 100 15.94 8.73 5.79
C PHE A 100 16.35 8.98 4.35
N VAL A 101 16.10 8.00 3.45
CA VAL A 101 16.39 8.08 2.02
C VAL A 101 15.12 7.78 1.23
N THR A 102 14.82 8.58 0.21
CA THR A 102 13.63 8.42 -0.64
C THR A 102 13.79 9.11 -1.98
N THR A 103 13.04 8.67 -2.98
CA THR A 103 12.91 9.36 -4.27
C THR A 103 11.85 10.45 -4.18
N VAL A 104 12.12 11.60 -4.78
CA VAL A 104 11.22 12.77 -4.85
C VAL A 104 11.10 13.27 -6.30
N SER A 105 10.06 14.09 -6.56
CA SER A 105 9.89 14.78 -7.85
C SER A 105 11.00 15.78 -8.11
N PRO A 106 11.15 16.29 -9.35
CA PRO A 106 11.94 17.49 -9.62
C PRO A 106 11.52 18.67 -8.74
N MET A 107 12.49 19.54 -8.44
CA MET A 107 12.27 20.78 -7.67
C MET A 107 11.57 21.82 -8.55
N ASP A 108 10.62 22.56 -7.98
CA ASP A 108 10.04 23.70 -8.64
C ASP A 108 10.91 24.97 -8.48
N LYS A 109 10.54 26.06 -9.17
CA LYS A 109 11.25 27.35 -9.12
C LYS A 109 11.25 28.03 -7.74
N HIS A 110 10.48 27.53 -6.80
CA HIS A 110 10.38 28.05 -5.44
C HIS A 110 11.09 27.16 -4.39
N GLY A 111 11.81 26.13 -4.83
CA GLY A 111 12.57 25.24 -3.94
C GLY A 111 11.75 24.07 -3.36
N TRP A 112 10.59 23.75 -3.94
CA TRP A 112 9.74 22.67 -3.45
C TRP A 112 9.84 21.42 -4.31
N PHE A 113 10.01 20.31 -3.64
CA PHE A 113 9.82 18.94 -4.13
C PHE A 113 8.50 18.38 -3.64
N THR A 114 8.09 17.23 -4.17
CA THR A 114 6.99 16.42 -3.60
C THR A 114 7.46 14.98 -3.40
N PHE A 115 6.85 14.27 -2.43
CA PHE A 115 7.07 12.82 -2.28
C PHE A 115 6.45 12.00 -3.43
N GLY A 116 5.85 12.67 -4.42
CA GLY A 116 5.31 12.05 -5.62
C GLY A 116 4.28 10.97 -5.32
N THR A 117 4.61 9.73 -5.73
CA THR A 117 3.73 8.57 -5.61
C THR A 117 3.65 7.98 -4.21
N SER A 118 4.48 8.41 -3.25
CA SER A 118 4.62 7.75 -1.94
C SER A 118 4.75 8.74 -0.80
N ASN A 119 3.63 9.36 -0.43
CA ASN A 119 3.56 10.22 0.75
C ASN A 119 3.45 9.40 2.05
N ASP A 120 2.72 8.31 2.05
CA ASP A 120 2.59 7.24 3.06
C ASP A 120 3.14 7.61 4.45
N TYR A 121 4.19 6.93 4.94
CA TYR A 121 4.95 7.28 6.14
C TYR A 121 6.13 8.23 5.83
N SER A 122 6.38 8.55 4.56
CA SER A 122 7.58 9.27 4.12
C SER A 122 7.66 10.67 4.71
N THR A 123 6.54 11.40 4.82
CA THR A 123 6.50 12.71 5.48
C THR A 123 6.93 12.63 6.96
N ALA A 124 6.42 11.65 7.70
CA ALA A 124 6.78 11.48 9.11
C ALA A 124 8.24 11.04 9.26
N ALA A 125 8.69 10.07 8.47
CA ALA A 125 10.07 9.59 8.50
C ALA A 125 11.08 10.68 8.11
N ALA A 126 10.78 11.48 7.08
CA ALA A 126 11.63 12.58 6.63
C ALA A 126 11.84 13.65 7.73
N ARG A 127 10.76 13.99 8.44
CA ARG A 127 10.80 15.02 9.50
C ARG A 127 11.28 14.51 10.85
N SER A 128 11.31 13.19 11.05
CA SER A 128 11.81 12.56 12.29
C SER A 128 13.26 12.11 12.20
N ALA A 129 13.79 11.95 11.01
CA ALA A 129 15.18 11.55 10.80
C ALA A 129 16.16 12.66 11.16
N LYS A 130 17.35 12.29 11.68
CA LYS A 130 18.43 13.25 11.93
C LYS A 130 19.01 13.84 10.65
N ARG A 131 18.95 13.06 9.55
CA ARG A 131 19.37 13.47 8.21
C ARG A 131 18.40 12.97 7.16
N LEU A 132 18.15 13.81 6.16
CA LEU A 132 17.32 13.50 5.00
C LEU A 132 18.16 13.62 3.72
N VAL A 133 18.28 12.50 3.01
CA VAL A 133 18.92 12.48 1.69
C VAL A 133 17.88 12.04 0.66
N VAL A 134 17.72 12.82 -0.39
CA VAL A 134 16.74 12.55 -1.43
C VAL A 134 17.38 12.25 -2.77
N GLU A 135 16.74 11.34 -3.51
CA GLU A 135 17.04 11.08 -4.89
C GLU A 135 16.00 11.77 -5.77
N VAL A 136 16.42 12.80 -6.50
CA VAL A 136 15.56 13.55 -7.41
C VAL A 136 15.45 12.77 -8.72
N ASN A 137 14.24 12.42 -9.12
CA ASN A 137 14.01 11.64 -10.32
C ASN A 137 12.99 12.34 -11.23
N PRO A 138 13.34 12.65 -12.49
CA PRO A 138 12.42 13.30 -13.44
C PRO A 138 11.20 12.43 -13.80
N ASN A 139 11.25 11.12 -13.54
CA ASN A 139 10.11 10.21 -13.73
C ASN A 139 9.16 10.20 -12.52
N MET A 140 9.53 10.82 -11.38
CA MET A 140 8.66 10.94 -10.21
C MET A 140 7.69 12.11 -10.41
N PRO A 141 6.36 11.85 -10.51
CA PRO A 141 5.38 12.91 -10.76
C PRO A 141 5.29 13.89 -9.59
N ARG A 142 4.97 15.14 -9.89
CA ARG A 142 4.62 16.15 -8.88
C ARG A 142 3.16 15.95 -8.47
N VAL A 143 2.92 15.47 -7.25
CA VAL A 143 1.58 15.22 -6.74
C VAL A 143 1.25 16.19 -5.62
N PHE A 144 0.14 16.91 -5.75
CA PHE A 144 -0.33 17.88 -4.76
C PHE A 144 -0.93 17.21 -3.52
N GLY A 145 -1.05 17.97 -2.44
CA GLY A 145 -1.57 17.52 -1.16
C GLY A 145 -0.59 17.81 -0.03
N ALA A 146 -0.61 16.97 1.00
CA ALA A 146 0.32 17.08 2.14
C ALA A 146 1.69 16.43 1.85
N SER A 147 2.17 16.50 0.61
CA SER A 147 3.37 15.80 0.12
C SER A 147 4.57 16.73 -0.18
N LEU A 148 4.48 17.99 0.22
CA LEU A 148 5.51 18.99 -0.09
C LEU A 148 6.72 18.87 0.83
N LEU A 149 7.91 19.04 0.24
CA LEU A 149 9.21 19.05 0.92
C LEU A 149 10.04 20.21 0.38
N HIS A 150 10.46 21.13 1.25
CA HIS A 150 11.28 22.26 0.85
C HIS A 150 12.77 21.91 0.88
N ILE A 151 13.58 22.51 0.00
CA ILE A 151 15.02 22.24 -0.11
C ILE A 151 15.76 22.48 1.21
N SER A 152 15.29 23.39 2.07
CA SER A 152 15.87 23.64 3.39
C SER A 152 15.69 22.51 4.40
N GLU A 153 14.83 21.53 4.11
CA GLU A 153 14.61 20.33 4.94
C GLU A 153 15.54 19.18 4.55
N ILE A 154 16.37 19.33 3.51
CA ILE A 154 17.16 18.28 2.87
C ILE A 154 18.66 18.49 3.15
N ASP A 155 19.34 17.45 3.63
CA ASP A 155 20.79 17.48 3.88
C ASP A 155 21.61 17.23 2.62
N ALA A 156 21.13 16.36 1.71
CA ALA A 156 21.82 16.08 0.45
C ALA A 156 20.85 15.62 -0.64
N ILE A 157 21.22 15.90 -1.89
CA ILE A 157 20.44 15.57 -3.09
C ILE A 157 21.31 14.75 -4.04
N VAL A 158 20.73 13.69 -4.61
CA VAL A 158 21.31 12.90 -5.71
C VAL A 158 20.33 12.93 -6.87
N GLU A 159 20.80 13.12 -8.10
CA GLU A 159 19.98 13.05 -9.30
C GLU A 159 20.05 11.64 -9.90
N ASN A 160 18.92 11.08 -10.32
CA ASN A 160 18.83 9.77 -10.96
C ASN A 160 17.58 9.72 -11.86
N ASP A 161 17.72 9.19 -13.07
CA ASP A 161 16.66 9.11 -14.09
C ASP A 161 16.13 7.68 -14.31
N THR A 162 16.45 6.73 -13.43
CA THR A 162 15.98 5.34 -13.52
C THR A 162 14.46 5.27 -13.56
N ALA A 163 13.90 4.43 -14.44
CA ALA A 163 12.45 4.22 -14.56
C ALA A 163 11.83 3.67 -13.28
N LEU A 164 10.61 4.14 -12.94
CA LEU A 164 9.85 3.65 -11.78
C LEU A 164 9.26 2.25 -12.05
N ALA A 165 8.99 1.46 -10.99
CA ALA A 165 8.54 0.06 -11.08
C ALA A 165 7.06 -0.11 -11.47
N GLU A 166 6.70 -1.21 -12.18
CA GLU A 166 5.33 -1.54 -12.68
C GLU A 166 4.67 -2.74 -11.97
N ALA A 167 3.30 -2.78 -11.99
CA ALA A 167 2.48 -3.93 -11.52
C ALA A 167 1.19 -4.12 -12.34
N LYS A 168 0.71 -5.40 -12.49
CA LYS A 168 -0.49 -5.76 -13.31
C LYS A 168 -1.51 -6.57 -12.53
N VAL A 169 -2.85 -6.44 -12.79
CA VAL A 169 -3.92 -7.44 -12.63
C VAL A 169 -5.43 -7.10 -12.69
N ALA A 170 -6.42 -8.08 -12.69
CA ALA A 170 -7.87 -8.04 -13.02
C ALA A 170 -8.88 -8.75 -12.05
N ALA A 171 -10.08 -8.56 -12.04
CA ALA A 171 -11.57 -8.77 -12.15
C ALA A 171 -12.47 -9.31 -11.02
N THR A 172 -13.64 -8.73 -10.76
CA THR A 172 -15.07 -9.11 -10.52
C THR A 172 -15.75 -8.73 -9.18
N ILE A 173 -16.26 -7.48 -8.96
CA ILE A 173 -17.21 -7.13 -7.86
C ILE A 173 -18.14 -5.95 -8.27
N ALA A 174 -18.19 -5.58 -9.52
CA ALA A 174 -18.82 -4.35 -9.99
C ALA A 174 -20.35 -4.24 -9.74
N ALA A 175 -21.05 -5.37 -9.62
CA ALA A 175 -22.51 -5.36 -9.45
C ALA A 175 -22.97 -4.81 -8.08
N MET A 176 -22.11 -4.80 -7.06
CA MET A 176 -22.43 -4.30 -5.72
C MET A 176 -22.10 -2.82 -5.52
N ILE A 177 -21.52 -2.19 -6.55
CA ILE A 177 -21.08 -0.80 -6.49
C ILE A 177 -22.09 0.07 -7.21
N ASP A 178 -22.78 0.91 -6.47
CA ASP A 178 -23.80 1.82 -6.98
C ASP A 178 -23.16 3.14 -7.47
N ASP A 179 -23.94 3.96 -8.18
CA ASP A 179 -23.55 5.34 -8.50
C ASP A 179 -23.28 6.12 -7.20
N GLU A 180 -22.44 7.15 -7.28
CA GLU A 180 -22.00 7.98 -6.13
C GLU A 180 -21.22 7.24 -5.03
N ALA A 181 -20.83 5.96 -5.24
CA ALA A 181 -20.00 5.25 -4.30
C ALA A 181 -18.60 5.88 -4.18
N CYS A 182 -18.06 5.91 -2.97
CA CYS A 182 -16.67 6.32 -2.71
C CYS A 182 -15.78 5.08 -2.60
N LEU A 183 -14.87 4.92 -3.53
CA LEU A 183 -14.13 3.67 -3.74
C LEU A 183 -12.79 3.65 -3.00
N GLN A 184 -12.49 2.51 -2.37
CA GLN A 184 -11.15 2.03 -2.05
C GLN A 184 -10.95 0.68 -2.71
N MET A 185 -9.83 0.52 -3.40
CA MET A 185 -9.45 -0.72 -4.07
C MET A 185 -8.10 -1.20 -3.56
N GLY A 186 -8.03 -2.48 -3.15
CA GLY A 186 -6.80 -3.14 -2.75
C GLY A 186 -5.85 -3.41 -3.91
N ILE A 187 -4.73 -4.04 -3.60
CA ILE A 187 -3.73 -4.48 -4.57
C ILE A 187 -4.17 -5.82 -5.15
N GLY A 188 -3.93 -6.03 -6.43
CA GLY A 188 -4.06 -7.34 -7.06
C GLY A 188 -5.06 -7.40 -8.23
N ALA A 189 -5.28 -8.64 -8.74
CA ALA A 189 -6.03 -8.96 -9.92
C ALA A 189 -7.48 -8.51 -9.89
N LEU A 190 -8.07 -8.69 -8.77
CA LEU A 190 -9.49 -8.47 -8.54
C LEU A 190 -9.90 -6.99 -8.67
N PRO A 191 -9.22 -6.00 -8.03
CA PRO A 191 -9.60 -4.59 -8.11
C PRO A 191 -9.57 -4.01 -9.53
N GLY A 192 -8.63 -4.41 -10.36
CA GLY A 192 -8.50 -3.89 -11.73
C GLY A 192 -9.70 -4.20 -12.62
N ALA A 193 -10.22 -5.39 -12.54
CA ALA A 193 -11.38 -5.78 -13.35
C ALA A 193 -12.72 -5.32 -12.75
N VAL A 194 -12.79 -5.12 -11.43
CA VAL A 194 -13.91 -4.36 -10.86
C VAL A 194 -13.96 -2.99 -11.51
N CYS A 195 -12.84 -2.25 -11.54
CA CYS A 195 -12.77 -0.94 -12.18
C CYS A 195 -13.17 -1.00 -13.67
N ALA A 196 -12.75 -2.02 -14.42
CA ALA A 196 -13.12 -2.15 -15.84
C ALA A 196 -14.63 -2.23 -16.06
N LEU A 197 -15.39 -2.78 -15.13
CA LEU A 197 -16.84 -2.91 -15.16
C LEU A 197 -17.59 -1.70 -14.57
N LEU A 198 -16.89 -0.72 -14.00
CA LEU A 198 -17.48 0.49 -13.39
C LEU A 198 -17.50 1.70 -14.33
N LYS A 199 -17.06 1.57 -15.57
CA LYS A 199 -16.93 2.69 -16.52
C LYS A 199 -18.26 3.39 -16.82
N ASP A 200 -19.38 2.67 -16.71
CA ASP A 200 -20.73 3.21 -16.94
C ASP A 200 -21.38 3.78 -15.67
N ARG A 201 -20.69 3.67 -14.51
CA ARG A 201 -21.15 4.27 -13.25
C ARG A 201 -20.97 5.78 -13.28
N ARG A 202 -21.75 6.48 -12.44
CA ARG A 202 -21.79 7.95 -12.41
C ARG A 202 -21.44 8.50 -11.04
N ASN A 203 -20.74 9.63 -11.04
CA ASN A 203 -20.41 10.40 -9.84
C ASN A 203 -19.65 9.62 -8.78
N LEU A 204 -18.87 8.61 -9.17
CA LEU A 204 -18.02 7.89 -8.23
C LEU A 204 -17.00 8.84 -7.55
N GLY A 205 -16.58 8.50 -6.35
CA GLY A 205 -15.49 9.14 -5.63
C GLY A 205 -14.34 8.16 -5.39
N ILE A 206 -13.16 8.69 -5.13
CA ILE A 206 -11.99 7.89 -4.72
C ILE A 206 -11.46 8.41 -3.39
N HIS A 207 -11.35 7.51 -2.42
CA HIS A 207 -10.62 7.67 -1.17
C HIS A 207 -9.97 6.32 -0.86
N THR A 208 -8.70 6.17 -1.18
CA THR A 208 -8.02 4.87 -1.23
C THR A 208 -6.63 4.95 -0.64
N GLU A 209 -6.07 3.84 -0.20
CA GLU A 209 -4.67 3.72 0.16
C GLU A 209 -3.79 3.81 -1.10
N LEU A 210 -4.06 2.94 -2.06
CA LEU A 210 -3.34 2.84 -3.32
C LEU A 210 -4.10 3.49 -4.48
N MET A 211 -3.44 4.39 -5.21
CA MET A 211 -3.87 4.83 -6.54
C MET A 211 -3.25 3.91 -7.60
N SER A 212 -4.10 3.31 -8.42
CA SER A 212 -3.71 2.36 -9.48
C SER A 212 -4.11 2.86 -10.87
N PRO A 213 -3.51 2.32 -11.97
CA PRO A 213 -3.93 2.64 -13.33
C PRO A 213 -5.42 2.42 -13.60
N ALA A 214 -6.00 1.39 -12.98
CA ALA A 214 -7.43 1.09 -13.13
C ALA A 214 -8.33 2.17 -12.51
N LEU A 215 -7.97 2.71 -11.36
CA LEU A 215 -8.68 3.84 -10.75
C LEU A 215 -8.49 5.13 -11.55
N ALA A 216 -7.28 5.40 -12.07
CA ALA A 216 -7.03 6.52 -12.96
C ALA A 216 -7.88 6.44 -14.24
N GLY A 217 -8.05 5.23 -14.79
CA GLY A 217 -8.93 4.99 -15.95
C GLY A 217 -10.40 5.34 -15.69
N LEU A 218 -10.91 5.15 -14.47
CA LEU A 218 -12.26 5.57 -14.08
C LEU A 218 -12.39 7.10 -13.99
N ILE A 219 -11.34 7.80 -13.60
CA ILE A 219 -11.33 9.28 -13.62
C ILE A 219 -11.30 9.77 -15.07
N GLN A 220 -10.43 9.22 -15.90
CA GLN A 220 -10.26 9.62 -17.30
C GLN A 220 -11.51 9.39 -18.16
N CYS A 221 -12.26 8.30 -17.90
CA CYS A 221 -13.52 8.05 -18.62
C CYS A 221 -14.72 8.84 -18.06
N GLY A 222 -14.54 9.63 -16.99
CA GLY A 222 -15.58 10.47 -16.40
C GLY A 222 -16.51 9.78 -15.41
N ALA A 223 -16.31 8.48 -15.11
CA ALA A 223 -17.09 7.77 -14.11
C ALA A 223 -16.85 8.33 -12.69
N VAL A 224 -15.63 8.79 -12.41
CA VAL A 224 -15.23 9.41 -11.14
C VAL A 224 -15.20 10.93 -11.28
N THR A 225 -16.07 11.61 -10.54
CA THR A 225 -16.12 13.08 -10.46
C THR A 225 -15.74 13.59 -9.06
N ASN A 226 -15.75 12.73 -8.05
CA ASN A 226 -15.58 13.08 -6.64
C ASN A 226 -16.61 14.09 -6.09
N GLN A 227 -17.70 14.40 -6.83
CA GLN A 227 -18.66 15.43 -6.44
C GLN A 227 -19.58 14.97 -5.30
N ALA A 228 -19.84 13.67 -5.17
CA ALA A 228 -20.65 13.08 -4.10
C ALA A 228 -19.90 12.96 -2.77
N LYS A 229 -18.57 13.14 -2.75
CA LYS A 229 -17.76 13.03 -1.52
C LYS A 229 -18.09 14.15 -0.54
N ALA A 230 -18.12 13.82 0.75
CA ALA A 230 -18.27 14.77 1.83
C ALA A 230 -16.94 15.45 2.21
N THR A 231 -15.81 14.73 2.07
CA THR A 231 -14.47 15.26 2.30
C THR A 231 -13.67 15.27 1.00
N TYR A 232 -12.78 16.24 0.83
CA TYR A 232 -11.98 16.40 -0.40
C TYR A 232 -12.83 16.35 -1.68
N ARG A 233 -13.96 17.07 -1.68
CA ARG A 233 -14.88 17.13 -2.80
C ARG A 233 -14.17 17.60 -4.07
N GLY A 234 -14.41 16.92 -5.20
CA GLY A 234 -13.74 17.19 -6.47
C GLY A 234 -12.30 16.64 -6.55
N ARG A 235 -11.80 15.95 -5.53
CA ARG A 235 -10.44 15.38 -5.51
C ARG A 235 -10.44 13.90 -5.17
N SER A 236 -9.64 13.14 -5.91
CA SER A 236 -9.28 11.76 -5.56
C SER A 236 -8.19 11.76 -4.51
N VAL A 237 -8.39 11.02 -3.41
CA VAL A 237 -7.48 10.97 -2.26
C VAL A 237 -6.79 9.62 -2.22
N PHE A 238 -5.47 9.62 -2.02
CA PHE A 238 -4.67 8.41 -1.86
C PHE A 238 -3.41 8.68 -1.03
N THR A 239 -2.73 7.63 -0.55
CA THR A 239 -1.48 7.78 0.19
C THR A 239 -0.25 7.40 -0.63
N PHE A 240 -0.35 6.38 -1.48
CA PHE A 240 0.69 6.08 -2.46
C PHE A 240 0.09 5.62 -3.80
N ALA A 241 0.90 5.69 -4.87
CA ALA A 241 0.52 5.22 -6.20
C ALA A 241 1.55 4.19 -6.72
N LEU A 242 1.05 3.17 -7.40
CA LEU A 242 1.87 2.16 -8.03
C LEU A 242 1.22 1.73 -9.35
N GLY A 243 1.98 1.86 -10.45
CA GLY A 243 1.49 1.51 -11.78
C GLY A 243 2.55 1.75 -12.85
N ASP A 244 2.09 2.15 -14.00
CA ASP A 244 2.86 2.39 -15.21
C ASP A 244 3.15 3.89 -15.44
N ARG A 245 3.90 4.19 -16.48
CA ARG A 245 4.25 5.55 -16.87
C ARG A 245 2.98 6.39 -17.11
N ALA A 246 1.93 5.81 -17.71
CA ALA A 246 0.70 6.53 -18.01
C ALA A 246 -0.02 7.00 -16.73
N LEU A 247 0.01 6.19 -15.66
CA LEU A 247 -0.50 6.61 -14.35
C LEU A 247 0.31 7.78 -13.81
N TYR A 248 1.63 7.73 -13.88
CA TYR A 248 2.49 8.78 -13.31
C TYR A 248 2.38 10.09 -14.08
N ASP A 249 2.29 10.04 -15.40
CA ASP A 249 2.01 11.22 -16.24
C ASP A 249 0.62 11.82 -15.93
N PHE A 250 -0.37 10.97 -15.62
CA PHE A 250 -1.70 11.43 -15.21
C PHE A 250 -1.69 12.11 -13.84
N LEU A 251 -0.84 11.66 -12.91
CA LEU A 251 -0.73 12.24 -11.57
C LEU A 251 0.05 13.56 -11.56
N ASP A 252 0.92 13.76 -12.53
CA ASP A 252 1.85 14.89 -12.58
C ASP A 252 1.10 16.22 -12.69
N ASP A 253 1.38 17.15 -11.78
CA ASP A 253 0.76 18.47 -11.64
C ASP A 253 -0.78 18.49 -11.75
N ASN A 254 -1.45 17.39 -11.42
CA ASN A 254 -2.90 17.26 -11.50
C ASN A 254 -3.58 17.73 -10.20
N PRO A 255 -4.30 18.89 -10.19
CA PRO A 255 -4.92 19.44 -8.98
C PRO A 255 -6.14 18.65 -8.49
N ALA A 256 -6.69 17.75 -9.32
CA ALA A 256 -7.77 16.83 -8.92
C ALA A 256 -7.27 15.64 -8.10
N MET A 257 -5.96 15.49 -7.97
CA MET A 257 -5.32 14.44 -7.20
C MET A 257 -4.78 14.99 -5.87
N HIS A 258 -4.98 14.25 -4.78
CA HIS A 258 -4.53 14.63 -3.45
C HIS A 258 -3.80 13.46 -2.80
N SER A 259 -2.49 13.59 -2.66
CA SER A 259 -1.66 12.66 -1.89
C SER A 259 -1.61 13.10 -0.43
N GLY A 260 -2.00 12.21 0.48
CA GLY A 260 -2.02 12.47 1.92
C GLY A 260 -1.21 11.44 2.71
N PRO A 261 -0.77 11.79 3.94
CA PRO A 261 -0.12 10.85 4.84
C PRO A 261 -1.11 9.75 5.27
N VAL A 262 -0.56 8.56 5.50
CA VAL A 262 -1.38 7.33 5.67
C VAL A 262 -2.22 7.34 6.94
N ASP A 263 -1.76 7.98 8.00
CA ASP A 263 -2.50 8.14 9.26
C ASP A 263 -3.77 9.00 9.12
N ILE A 264 -3.85 9.81 8.05
CA ILE A 264 -5.04 10.60 7.71
C ILE A 264 -5.89 9.88 6.66
N VAL A 265 -5.26 9.38 5.58
CA VAL A 265 -5.97 8.74 4.48
C VAL A 265 -6.61 7.43 4.93
N ASN A 266 -5.91 6.64 5.74
CA ASN A 266 -6.38 5.35 6.25
C ASN A 266 -7.14 5.46 7.60
N ASP A 267 -7.31 6.67 8.18
CA ASP A 267 -8.10 6.80 9.42
C ASP A 267 -9.57 6.41 9.16
N PRO A 268 -10.11 5.37 9.81
CA PRO A 268 -11.50 4.95 9.64
C PRO A 268 -12.52 6.07 9.90
N ARG A 269 -12.19 7.03 10.78
CA ARG A 269 -13.06 8.19 11.07
C ARG A 269 -13.07 9.18 9.90
N HIS A 270 -11.97 9.35 9.17
CA HIS A 270 -11.92 10.17 7.97
C HIS A 270 -12.60 9.48 6.79
N ILE A 271 -12.37 8.20 6.59
CA ILE A 271 -13.01 7.38 5.56
C ILE A 271 -14.54 7.43 5.73
N ALA A 272 -15.04 7.20 6.94
CA ALA A 272 -16.48 7.13 7.27
C ALA A 272 -17.24 8.44 7.04
N LYS A 273 -16.57 9.59 6.93
CA LYS A 273 -17.23 10.87 6.60
C LYS A 273 -17.84 10.86 5.19
N ASN A 274 -17.27 10.11 4.26
CA ASN A 274 -17.85 9.89 2.94
C ASN A 274 -18.98 8.87 3.05
N LYS A 275 -20.10 9.12 2.34
CA LYS A 275 -21.21 8.17 2.24
C LYS A 275 -20.88 7.10 1.20
N ASN A 276 -21.57 5.95 1.30
CA ASN A 276 -21.47 4.86 0.34
C ASN A 276 -20.01 4.44 0.06
N VAL A 277 -19.18 4.39 1.09
CA VAL A 277 -17.81 3.90 0.91
C VAL A 277 -17.85 2.41 0.58
N VAL A 278 -17.23 2.03 -0.53
CA VAL A 278 -17.06 0.64 -0.91
C VAL A 278 -15.57 0.31 -0.86
N SER A 279 -15.22 -0.53 0.11
CA SER A 279 -13.86 -1.03 0.31
C SER A 279 -13.77 -2.45 -0.25
N VAL A 280 -12.83 -2.68 -1.17
CA VAL A 280 -12.62 -3.99 -1.82
C VAL A 280 -11.22 -4.47 -1.55
N ASN A 281 -11.10 -5.57 -0.81
CA ASN A 281 -9.81 -6.17 -0.44
C ASN A 281 -9.82 -7.69 -0.69
N ALA A 282 -8.64 -8.27 -0.88
CA ALA A 282 -8.47 -9.71 -1.05
C ALA A 282 -8.00 -10.36 0.25
N THR A 283 -8.36 -11.64 0.45
CA THR A 283 -7.87 -12.47 1.56
C THR A 283 -7.26 -13.79 1.07
N LEU A 284 -6.36 -14.36 1.86
CA LEU A 284 -5.78 -15.68 1.59
C LEU A 284 -6.68 -16.82 2.09
N GLN A 285 -7.28 -16.63 3.27
CA GLN A 285 -8.19 -17.57 3.90
C GLN A 285 -9.27 -16.84 4.68
N ILE A 286 -10.44 -17.46 4.80
CA ILE A 286 -11.52 -17.04 5.68
C ILE A 286 -12.05 -18.27 6.43
N ASP A 287 -12.31 -18.13 7.74
CA ASP A 287 -12.93 -19.21 8.49
C ASP A 287 -14.48 -19.12 8.52
N LEU A 288 -15.12 -20.20 8.92
CA LEU A 288 -16.58 -20.27 9.03
C LEU A 288 -17.17 -19.32 10.08
N GLY A 289 -16.31 -18.73 10.93
CA GLY A 289 -16.70 -17.68 11.86
C GLY A 289 -16.61 -16.28 11.26
N GLY A 290 -16.08 -16.13 10.04
CA GLY A 290 -15.91 -14.86 9.33
C GLY A 290 -14.59 -14.14 9.61
N ALA A 291 -13.64 -14.70 10.34
CA ALA A 291 -12.31 -14.12 10.50
C ALA A 291 -11.48 -14.34 9.23
N CYS A 292 -10.74 -13.31 8.79
CA CYS A 292 -9.93 -13.36 7.57
C CYS A 292 -8.44 -13.27 7.90
N ASN A 293 -7.65 -14.11 7.21
CA ASN A 293 -6.20 -14.08 7.19
C ASN A 293 -5.73 -13.64 5.79
N SER A 294 -5.12 -12.47 5.70
CA SER A 294 -4.63 -11.90 4.43
C SER A 294 -3.11 -11.84 4.35
N GLU A 295 -2.39 -12.26 5.40
CA GLU A 295 -0.98 -11.98 5.55
C GLU A 295 -0.10 -13.21 5.89
N HIS A 296 -0.69 -14.36 6.18
CA HIS A 296 0.04 -15.55 6.62
C HIS A 296 -0.39 -16.77 5.80
N LEU A 297 0.54 -17.63 5.40
CA LEU A 297 0.27 -18.81 4.61
C LEU A 297 1.23 -19.95 4.96
N LEU A 298 0.68 -21.16 5.19
CA LEU A 298 1.46 -22.38 5.45
C LEU A 298 2.50 -22.21 6.57
N GLY A 299 2.11 -21.64 7.71
CA GLY A 299 2.99 -21.46 8.86
C GLY A 299 4.03 -20.33 8.70
N ARG A 300 3.91 -19.47 7.67
CA ARG A 300 4.87 -18.39 7.40
C ARG A 300 4.17 -17.07 7.10
N GLN A 301 4.78 -15.96 7.51
CA GLN A 301 4.35 -14.64 7.09
C GLN A 301 4.48 -14.51 5.57
N TYR A 302 3.39 -14.12 4.90
CA TYR A 302 3.28 -13.99 3.45
C TYR A 302 3.35 -12.53 2.99
N SER A 303 2.75 -11.62 3.75
CA SER A 303 2.76 -10.17 3.50
C SER A 303 2.78 -9.39 4.83
N GLY A 304 2.10 -8.28 4.94
CA GLY A 304 1.70 -7.57 6.14
C GLY A 304 0.20 -7.32 6.11
N SER A 305 -0.35 -6.75 7.16
CA SER A 305 -1.76 -6.39 7.24
C SER A 305 -2.15 -5.30 6.23
N GLY A 306 -1.21 -4.40 5.89
CA GLY A 306 -1.52 -3.19 5.10
C GLY A 306 -2.57 -2.33 5.78
N GLY A 307 -3.35 -1.60 4.99
CA GLY A 307 -4.49 -0.81 5.45
C GLY A 307 -5.83 -1.52 5.32
N GLN A 308 -5.86 -2.85 5.10
CA GLN A 308 -7.12 -3.58 4.90
C GLN A 308 -8.11 -3.34 6.03
N LEU A 309 -7.69 -3.48 7.29
CA LEU A 309 -8.57 -3.32 8.45
C LEU A 309 -9.06 -1.87 8.62
N ASP A 310 -8.23 -0.89 8.30
CA ASP A 310 -8.56 0.53 8.36
C ASP A 310 -9.76 0.85 7.43
N PHE A 311 -9.66 0.41 6.17
CA PHE A 311 -10.71 0.62 5.18
C PHE A 311 -11.96 -0.24 5.42
N VAL A 312 -11.81 -1.46 5.93
CA VAL A 312 -12.92 -2.30 6.36
C VAL A 312 -13.74 -1.57 7.42
N ARG A 313 -13.09 -1.05 8.46
CA ARG A 313 -13.74 -0.29 9.54
C ARG A 313 -14.34 1.02 9.05
N GLY A 314 -13.60 1.75 8.21
CA GLY A 314 -14.08 3.00 7.61
C GLY A 314 -15.34 2.80 6.76
N ALA A 315 -15.36 1.77 5.91
CA ALA A 315 -16.53 1.41 5.11
C ALA A 315 -17.70 0.94 5.97
N ASN A 316 -17.45 0.12 7.01
CA ASN A 316 -18.49 -0.32 7.95
C ASN A 316 -19.13 0.82 8.73
N ALA A 317 -18.39 1.86 9.08
CA ALA A 317 -18.86 3.04 9.77
C ALA A 317 -19.48 4.09 8.82
N SER A 318 -19.23 4.00 7.52
CA SER A 318 -19.80 4.89 6.51
C SER A 318 -21.31 4.64 6.34
N LYS A 319 -22.11 5.69 6.25
CA LYS A 319 -23.55 5.57 5.95
C LYS A 319 -23.76 4.98 4.56
N GLY A 320 -24.38 3.79 4.47
CA GLY A 320 -24.56 3.03 3.23
C GLY A 320 -23.28 2.32 2.74
N GLY A 321 -22.22 2.31 3.55
CA GLY A 321 -20.95 1.71 3.17
C GLY A 321 -20.98 0.18 3.15
N LYS A 322 -20.13 -0.38 2.30
CA LYS A 322 -19.95 -1.83 2.09
C LYS A 322 -18.47 -2.18 2.17
N SER A 323 -18.10 -3.10 3.06
CA SER A 323 -16.75 -3.68 3.06
C SER A 323 -16.80 -5.06 2.43
N ILE A 324 -16.07 -5.26 1.35
CA ILE A 324 -16.05 -6.48 0.55
C ILE A 324 -14.68 -7.13 0.68
N ILE A 325 -14.67 -8.37 1.22
CA ILE A 325 -13.50 -9.24 1.25
C ILE A 325 -13.70 -10.33 0.20
N ALA A 326 -12.76 -10.45 -0.71
CA ALA A 326 -12.89 -11.37 -1.83
C ALA A 326 -11.74 -12.38 -1.89
N CYS A 327 -12.05 -13.61 -2.25
CA CYS A 327 -11.07 -14.64 -2.57
C CYS A 327 -11.70 -15.67 -3.53
N GLN A 328 -10.86 -16.39 -4.27
CA GLN A 328 -11.30 -17.66 -4.84
C GLN A 328 -11.53 -18.65 -3.69
N SER A 329 -12.55 -19.50 -3.79
CA SER A 329 -12.86 -20.49 -2.74
C SER A 329 -11.75 -21.52 -2.57
N THR A 330 -10.93 -21.73 -3.60
CA THR A 330 -9.83 -22.71 -3.61
C THR A 330 -8.50 -22.09 -4.11
N ALA A 331 -7.42 -22.79 -3.83
CA ALA A 331 -6.07 -22.53 -4.34
C ALA A 331 -5.46 -23.83 -4.91
N CYS A 332 -4.27 -23.73 -5.50
CA CYS A 332 -3.50 -24.87 -6.03
C CYS A 332 -4.35 -25.76 -6.96
N ASN A 333 -4.99 -25.16 -7.98
CA ASN A 333 -5.86 -25.84 -8.94
C ASN A 333 -6.99 -26.65 -8.27
N GLY A 334 -7.61 -26.09 -7.24
CA GLY A 334 -8.76 -26.70 -6.56
C GLY A 334 -8.41 -27.68 -5.42
N THR A 335 -7.13 -27.93 -5.15
CA THR A 335 -6.71 -28.93 -4.14
C THR A 335 -6.70 -28.39 -2.71
N VAL A 336 -6.71 -27.06 -2.51
CA VAL A 336 -6.69 -26.42 -1.20
C VAL A 336 -7.86 -25.48 -1.06
N SER A 337 -8.71 -25.65 -0.04
CA SER A 337 -9.79 -24.72 0.29
C SER A 337 -9.22 -23.44 0.95
N ARG A 338 -9.72 -22.28 0.54
CA ARG A 338 -9.48 -20.99 1.22
C ARG A 338 -10.58 -20.66 2.24
N ILE A 339 -11.71 -21.35 2.16
CA ILE A 339 -12.74 -21.30 3.20
C ILE A 339 -12.46 -22.49 4.12
N VAL A 340 -12.11 -22.19 5.38
CA VAL A 340 -11.62 -23.20 6.34
C VAL A 340 -12.50 -23.20 7.60
N PRO A 341 -12.58 -24.34 8.33
CA PRO A 341 -13.32 -24.38 9.59
C PRO A 341 -12.77 -23.38 10.64
N ARG A 342 -11.45 -23.23 10.69
CA ARG A 342 -10.72 -22.30 11.57
C ARG A 342 -9.43 -21.88 10.89
N LEU A 343 -9.04 -20.60 11.05
CA LEU A 343 -7.75 -20.12 10.57
C LEU A 343 -6.59 -20.81 11.30
N ASP A 344 -5.51 -21.05 10.56
CA ASP A 344 -4.25 -21.62 11.05
C ASP A 344 -3.16 -20.55 11.25
N GLY A 345 -3.51 -19.28 11.09
CA GLY A 345 -2.62 -18.13 11.16
C GLY A 345 -3.24 -16.91 11.85
N PRO A 346 -2.56 -15.76 11.80
CA PRO A 346 -3.05 -14.52 12.39
C PRO A 346 -4.34 -14.06 11.73
N VAL A 347 -5.13 -13.28 12.47
CA VAL A 347 -6.36 -12.67 12.00
C VAL A 347 -6.05 -11.24 11.52
N THR A 348 -6.09 -11.02 10.22
CA THR A 348 -5.90 -9.68 9.62
C THR A 348 -7.17 -8.86 9.74
N THR A 349 -8.35 -9.47 9.46
CA THR A 349 -9.65 -8.83 9.69
C THR A 349 -10.46 -9.67 10.66
N PRO A 350 -10.79 -9.13 11.86
CA PRO A 350 -11.62 -9.83 12.84
C PRO A 350 -13.04 -10.09 12.32
N ARG A 351 -13.67 -11.17 12.80
CA ARG A 351 -15.03 -11.58 12.38
C ARG A 351 -16.10 -10.50 12.55
N ASN A 352 -15.96 -9.67 13.56
CA ASN A 352 -16.90 -8.58 13.84
C ASN A 352 -16.74 -7.37 12.90
N ASP A 353 -15.63 -7.29 12.19
CA ASP A 353 -15.38 -6.26 11.18
C ASP A 353 -15.70 -6.76 9.75
N THR A 354 -15.71 -8.08 9.51
CA THR A 354 -16.04 -8.67 8.20
C THR A 354 -17.52 -8.44 7.86
N HIS A 355 -17.80 -7.88 6.68
CA HIS A 355 -19.15 -7.54 6.24
C HIS A 355 -19.61 -8.44 5.10
N ILE A 356 -19.09 -8.25 3.89
CA ILE A 356 -19.45 -9.03 2.71
C ILE A 356 -18.26 -9.87 2.27
N VAL A 357 -18.50 -11.17 2.08
CA VAL A 357 -17.51 -12.11 1.54
C VAL A 357 -17.95 -12.53 0.15
N VAL A 358 -17.02 -12.48 -0.82
CA VAL A 358 -17.30 -12.81 -2.22
C VAL A 358 -16.33 -13.88 -2.71
N THR A 359 -16.86 -14.90 -3.38
CA THR A 359 -16.11 -15.92 -4.10
C THR A 359 -16.64 -16.09 -5.53
N GLU A 360 -16.05 -16.94 -6.34
CA GLU A 360 -16.53 -17.32 -7.67
C GLU A 360 -17.91 -18.02 -7.66
N TYR A 361 -18.35 -18.51 -6.51
CA TYR A 361 -19.66 -19.18 -6.36
C TYR A 361 -20.78 -18.27 -5.85
N GLY A 362 -20.45 -17.06 -5.42
CA GLY A 362 -21.43 -16.12 -4.90
C GLY A 362 -20.88 -15.28 -3.74
N TRP A 363 -21.78 -14.76 -2.94
CA TRP A 363 -21.44 -13.88 -1.82
C TRP A 363 -22.30 -14.14 -0.59
N ALA A 364 -21.79 -13.77 0.56
CA ALA A 364 -22.49 -13.81 1.84
C ALA A 364 -22.35 -12.46 2.55
N ASP A 365 -23.47 -11.92 3.04
CA ASP A 365 -23.50 -10.78 3.95
C ASP A 365 -23.50 -11.31 5.39
N LEU A 366 -22.43 -11.01 6.12
CA LEU A 366 -22.24 -11.48 7.50
C LEU A 366 -22.71 -10.45 8.54
N LYS A 367 -23.02 -9.21 8.13
CA LYS A 367 -23.38 -8.12 9.05
C LYS A 367 -24.72 -8.40 9.70
N GLY A 368 -24.73 -8.45 11.04
CA GLY A 368 -25.94 -8.71 11.81
C GLY A 368 -26.42 -10.17 11.77
N LYS A 369 -25.61 -11.10 11.26
CA LYS A 369 -25.91 -12.53 11.24
C LYS A 369 -25.37 -13.24 12.49
N SER A 370 -26.03 -14.30 12.90
CA SER A 370 -25.51 -15.23 13.90
C SER A 370 -24.53 -16.22 13.29
N LEU A 371 -23.73 -16.89 14.11
CA LEU A 371 -22.79 -17.95 13.63
C LEU A 371 -23.49 -19.17 13.03
N TYR A 372 -24.83 -19.27 13.16
CA TYR A 372 -25.64 -20.37 12.62
C TYR A 372 -26.37 -20.02 11.32
N GLN A 373 -26.24 -18.77 10.85
CA GLN A 373 -26.81 -18.26 9.61
C GLN A 373 -25.74 -18.12 8.50
#